data_facb99f043f1a42cef649122eb59cbff
#
_entry.id   facb99f043f1a42cef649122eb59cbff
#
_cell.length_a   1.000
_cell.length_b   1.000
_cell.length_c   1.000
_cell.angle_alpha   90.00
_cell.angle_beta   90.00
_cell.angle_gamma   90.00
#
_symmetry.space_group_name_H-M   'P 1'
#
loop_
_entity.id
_entity.type
_entity.pdbx_description
1 polymer ?
#
loop_
_entity_poly.entity_id
_entity_poly.type
_entity_poly.pdbx_seq_one_letter_code
_entity_poly.pdbx_strand_id
1 'polypeptide(L)'
;MPLAAAALVVIQHLSAAIGGRGSCTPQERAAAEFTAERMRNLGLRDVRLEPFQTTPHTYTPFLAAFGAGILGFALTALLPHPAAALTGAALALAGGLGMLAELDLRPNWLRALLPTAPSQNAVGMLPAAAQPPARRAVICAHVDTHRTPIFYSSLAWYRWFSRLVSAAVASLFLSALLCLLSGLLGAAWLLWPAGVLAALQLAAAGLCAQALFTPFSPGANDNASGVGVALALAEHLSRQPLEHTELWWAFTGCEEVGARGFQAFLEAHAQSFGPETLYLILDEVGEGRVEYLQRDGLVKKYPTHPRALALAQAAAAALPDIAAAPQVGLAYTDALTATQRGAVALSLNTFQPPMQDNDLHWHQMSDQIQHIDPAALERCAQFALRVLHTWDHPPIPPHKGDPP
;
A
#
# COMPACT_ATOMS: atom_id res chain seq x y z
N MET A 1 -0.56 -13.57 -27.73
CA MET A 1 0.38 -12.45 -27.55
C MET A 1 1.03 -12.63 -26.19
N PRO A 2 2.33 -12.39 -26.00
CA PRO A 2 2.93 -12.43 -24.66
C PRO A 2 2.20 -11.49 -23.70
N LEU A 3 2.02 -11.90 -22.43
CA LEU A 3 1.31 -11.09 -21.41
C LEU A 3 2.00 -9.74 -21.18
N ALA A 4 3.32 -9.73 -21.20
CA ALA A 4 4.12 -8.50 -21.09
C ALA A 4 3.78 -7.47 -22.18
N ALA A 5 3.54 -7.88 -23.42
CA ALA A 5 3.23 -6.94 -24.50
C ALA A 5 1.88 -6.22 -24.28
N ALA A 6 0.88 -6.93 -23.75
CA ALA A 6 -0.39 -6.32 -23.36
C ALA A 6 -0.22 -5.37 -22.17
N ALA A 7 0.58 -5.76 -21.17
CA ALA A 7 0.89 -4.94 -20.00
C ALA A 7 1.61 -3.64 -20.38
N LEU A 8 2.61 -3.68 -21.26
CA LEU A 8 3.36 -2.50 -21.71
C LEU A 8 2.48 -1.41 -22.34
N VAL A 9 1.45 -1.79 -23.10
CA VAL A 9 0.50 -0.81 -23.67
C VAL A 9 -0.24 -0.05 -22.55
N VAL A 10 -0.63 -0.74 -21.49
CA VAL A 10 -1.29 -0.16 -20.32
C VAL A 10 -0.33 0.75 -19.56
N ILE A 11 0.88 0.27 -19.30
CA ILE A 11 1.92 1.04 -18.60
C ILE A 11 2.24 2.33 -19.35
N GLN A 12 2.43 2.26 -20.68
CA GLN A 12 2.66 3.43 -21.52
C GLN A 12 1.52 4.45 -21.40
N HIS A 13 0.27 4.00 -21.42
CA HIS A 13 -0.87 4.89 -21.30
C HIS A 13 -0.94 5.55 -19.92
N LEU A 14 -0.83 4.77 -18.86
CA LEU A 14 -0.94 5.28 -17.49
C LEU A 14 0.23 6.21 -17.12
N SER A 15 1.46 5.80 -17.38
CA SER A 15 2.65 6.54 -16.94
C SER A 15 3.02 7.72 -17.83
N ALA A 16 2.77 7.64 -19.15
CA ALA A 16 3.18 8.68 -20.09
C ALA A 16 2.01 9.54 -20.60
N ALA A 17 0.83 8.96 -20.89
CA ALA A 17 -0.29 9.74 -21.39
C ALA A 17 -1.09 10.41 -20.28
N ILE A 18 -1.36 9.72 -19.17
CA ILE A 18 -2.00 10.30 -17.98
C ILE A 18 -0.95 10.97 -17.08
N GLY A 19 0.18 10.32 -16.86
CA GLY A 19 1.29 10.82 -16.03
C GLY A 19 1.05 10.62 -14.53
N GLY A 20 1.48 11.57 -13.68
CA GLY A 20 1.32 11.50 -12.24
C GLY A 20 -0.14 11.46 -11.81
N ARG A 21 -0.54 10.38 -11.14
CA ARG A 21 -1.93 10.02 -10.82
C ARG A 21 -2.22 10.11 -9.32
N GLY A 22 -1.82 11.22 -8.69
CA GLY A 22 -1.95 11.36 -7.24
C GLY A 22 -3.35 11.07 -6.71
N SER A 23 -3.41 10.52 -5.50
CA SER A 23 -4.66 10.15 -4.81
C SER A 23 -5.69 11.28 -4.82
N CYS A 24 -6.94 10.99 -5.10
CA CYS A 24 -8.06 11.93 -5.20
C CYS A 24 -7.92 13.01 -6.31
N THR A 25 -7.05 12.82 -7.30
CA THR A 25 -6.89 13.76 -8.41
C THR A 25 -7.72 13.37 -9.64
N PRO A 26 -7.95 14.31 -10.58
CA PRO A 26 -8.56 13.95 -11.85
C PRO A 26 -7.76 12.90 -12.64
N GLN A 27 -6.44 12.84 -12.50
CA GLN A 27 -5.58 11.85 -13.15
C GLN A 27 -5.79 10.44 -12.59
N GLU A 28 -5.91 10.31 -11.26
CA GLU A 28 -6.31 9.03 -10.63
C GLU A 28 -7.67 8.57 -11.16
N ARG A 29 -8.63 9.49 -11.25
CA ARG A 29 -9.95 9.19 -11.79
C ARG A 29 -9.87 8.74 -13.26
N ALA A 30 -9.09 9.42 -14.09
CA ALA A 30 -8.88 9.05 -15.49
C ALA A 30 -8.29 7.64 -15.62
N ALA A 31 -7.36 7.27 -14.72
CA ALA A 31 -6.79 5.91 -14.67
C ALA A 31 -7.84 4.86 -14.27
N ALA A 32 -8.68 5.15 -13.27
CA ALA A 32 -9.78 4.26 -12.88
C ALA A 32 -10.82 4.11 -14.02
N GLU A 33 -11.17 5.19 -14.70
CA GLU A 33 -12.09 5.16 -15.86
C GLU A 33 -11.49 4.35 -17.02
N PHE A 34 -10.20 4.52 -17.30
CA PHE A 34 -9.46 3.74 -18.30
C PHE A 34 -9.48 2.24 -17.97
N THR A 35 -9.18 1.84 -16.73
CA THR A 35 -9.20 0.43 -16.34
C THR A 35 -10.61 -0.17 -16.42
N ALA A 36 -11.64 0.59 -16.04
CA ALA A 36 -13.03 0.17 -16.18
C ALA A 36 -13.42 -0.01 -17.66
N GLU A 37 -13.01 0.88 -18.54
CA GLU A 37 -13.24 0.75 -19.99
C GLU A 37 -12.52 -0.47 -20.56
N ARG A 38 -11.26 -0.71 -20.18
CA ARG A 38 -10.51 -1.90 -20.60
C ARG A 38 -11.21 -3.18 -20.16
N MET A 39 -11.69 -3.26 -18.91
CA MET A 39 -12.45 -4.41 -18.43
C MET A 39 -13.73 -4.66 -19.22
N ARG A 40 -14.50 -3.60 -19.56
CA ARG A 40 -15.70 -3.73 -20.41
C ARG A 40 -15.36 -4.27 -21.80
N ASN A 41 -14.30 -3.75 -22.41
CA ASN A 41 -13.86 -4.14 -23.75
C ASN A 41 -13.36 -5.62 -23.78
N LEU A 42 -12.90 -6.15 -22.63
CA LEU A 42 -12.54 -7.56 -22.45
C LEU A 42 -13.74 -8.46 -22.12
N GLY A 43 -14.95 -7.90 -21.99
CA GLY A 43 -16.18 -8.65 -21.70
C GLY A 43 -16.39 -9.01 -20.23
N LEU A 44 -15.67 -8.37 -19.30
CA LEU A 44 -15.93 -8.55 -17.87
C LEU A 44 -17.33 -8.04 -17.51
N ARG A 45 -17.97 -8.69 -16.52
CA ARG A 45 -19.29 -8.33 -16.04
C ARG A 45 -19.21 -7.39 -14.84
N ASP A 46 -20.32 -6.71 -14.55
CA ASP A 46 -20.51 -5.84 -13.38
C ASP A 46 -19.43 -4.75 -13.25
N VAL A 47 -18.90 -4.28 -14.39
CA VAL A 47 -17.85 -3.28 -14.40
C VAL A 47 -18.42 -1.92 -14.00
N ARG A 48 -17.91 -1.39 -12.88
CA ARG A 48 -18.33 -0.11 -12.30
C ARG A 48 -17.21 0.61 -11.58
N LEU A 49 -17.43 1.88 -11.29
CA LEU A 49 -16.63 2.65 -10.34
C LEU A 49 -17.34 2.62 -8.98
N GLU A 50 -16.58 2.30 -7.92
CA GLU A 50 -17.05 2.28 -6.54
C GLU A 50 -16.48 3.50 -5.81
N PRO A 51 -17.30 4.54 -5.55
CA PRO A 51 -16.82 5.77 -4.94
C PRO A 51 -16.61 5.59 -3.42
N PHE A 52 -15.61 6.32 -2.91
CA PHE A 52 -15.37 6.45 -1.46
C PHE A 52 -14.79 7.84 -1.15
N GLN A 53 -14.65 8.15 0.15
CA GLN A 53 -14.07 9.40 0.63
C GLN A 53 -12.84 9.13 1.48
N THR A 54 -11.76 9.89 1.28
CA THR A 54 -10.55 9.78 2.08
C THR A 54 -9.76 11.08 2.13
N THR A 55 -8.82 11.17 3.05
CA THR A 55 -7.82 12.25 3.10
C THR A 55 -6.84 12.09 1.93
N PRO A 56 -6.66 13.12 1.08
CA PRO A 56 -5.92 12.99 -0.20
C PRO A 56 -4.39 13.03 -0.06
N HIS A 57 -3.84 13.14 1.14
CA HIS A 57 -2.42 13.35 1.35
C HIS A 57 -1.82 12.38 2.37
N THR A 58 -0.70 11.76 2.01
CA THR A 58 0.04 10.83 2.86
C THR A 58 0.57 11.48 4.13
N TYR A 59 1.05 12.73 4.05
CA TYR A 59 1.81 13.37 5.13
C TYR A 59 0.99 14.32 6.01
N THR A 60 -0.26 14.63 5.69
CA THR A 60 -1.08 15.51 6.55
C THR A 60 -1.36 14.94 7.94
N PRO A 61 -1.57 13.61 8.14
CA PRO A 61 -1.65 13.05 9.48
C PRO A 61 -0.38 13.24 10.30
N PHE A 62 0.81 13.16 9.67
CA PHE A 62 2.09 13.42 10.32
C PHE A 62 2.20 14.87 10.79
N LEU A 63 1.81 15.83 9.92
CA LEU A 63 1.78 17.25 10.27
C LEU A 63 0.84 17.53 11.44
N ALA A 64 -0.33 16.92 11.46
CA ALA A 64 -1.30 17.06 12.54
C ALA A 64 -0.75 16.52 13.88
N ALA A 65 -0.11 15.33 13.85
CA ALA A 65 0.46 14.72 15.05
C ALA A 65 1.65 15.50 15.60
N PHE A 66 2.61 15.87 14.75
CA PHE A 66 3.77 16.66 15.17
C PHE A 66 3.35 18.08 15.58
N GLY A 67 2.39 18.68 14.87
CA GLY A 67 1.78 19.94 15.26
C GLY A 67 1.13 19.90 16.66
N ALA A 68 0.42 18.81 16.99
CA ALA A 68 -0.15 18.61 18.32
C ALA A 68 0.94 18.53 19.41
N GLY A 69 2.05 17.83 19.14
CA GLY A 69 3.18 17.74 20.06
C GLY A 69 3.87 19.11 20.29
N ILE A 70 4.13 19.84 19.20
CA ILE A 70 4.73 21.19 19.26
C ILE A 70 3.81 22.17 19.99
N LEU A 71 2.51 22.15 19.69
CA LEU A 71 1.52 22.97 20.37
C LEU A 71 1.44 22.62 21.87
N GLY A 72 1.49 21.33 22.20
CA GLY A 72 1.52 20.84 23.57
C GLY A 72 2.72 21.37 24.36
N PHE A 73 3.91 21.33 23.75
CA PHE A 73 5.10 21.96 24.33
C PHE A 73 4.93 23.48 24.51
N ALA A 74 4.47 24.18 23.47
CA ALA A 74 4.30 25.64 23.52
C ALA A 74 3.32 26.08 24.61
N LEU A 75 2.18 25.39 24.74
CA LEU A 75 1.21 25.65 25.82
C LEU A 75 1.84 25.48 27.20
N THR A 76 2.60 24.41 27.42
CA THR A 76 3.26 24.12 28.68
C THR A 76 4.33 25.16 29.01
N ALA A 77 5.09 25.61 28.01
CA ALA A 77 6.20 26.54 28.19
C ALA A 77 5.73 28.02 28.40
N LEU A 78 4.68 28.43 27.68
CA LEU A 78 4.22 29.82 27.68
C LEU A 78 3.18 30.10 28.76
N LEU A 79 2.46 29.10 29.22
CA LEU A 79 1.41 29.22 30.22
C LEU A 79 1.80 28.40 31.47
N PRO A 80 2.47 29.01 32.47
CA PRO A 80 2.97 28.29 33.64
C PRO A 80 1.81 27.92 34.60
N HIS A 81 0.90 27.08 34.17
CA HIS A 81 -0.25 26.62 34.92
C HIS A 81 -0.41 25.08 34.72
N PRO A 82 -0.71 24.30 35.77
CA PRO A 82 -0.85 22.86 35.69
C PRO A 82 -1.83 22.36 34.63
N ALA A 83 -2.94 23.11 34.41
CA ALA A 83 -3.88 22.74 33.34
C ALA A 83 -3.31 22.88 31.95
N ALA A 84 -2.44 23.86 31.67
CA ALA A 84 -1.75 23.99 30.38
C ALA A 84 -0.77 22.84 30.16
N ALA A 85 -0.03 22.43 31.17
CA ALA A 85 0.85 21.28 31.14
C ALA A 85 0.09 19.96 30.90
N LEU A 86 -1.04 19.77 31.56
CA LEU A 86 -1.91 18.61 31.35
C LEU A 86 -2.49 18.58 29.93
N THR A 87 -2.95 19.73 29.41
CA THR A 87 -3.44 19.85 28.04
C THR A 87 -2.32 19.58 27.03
N GLY A 88 -1.11 20.13 27.28
CA GLY A 88 0.05 19.90 26.44
C GLY A 88 0.47 18.42 26.38
N ALA A 89 0.47 17.75 27.54
CA ALA A 89 0.74 16.33 27.65
C ALA A 89 -0.33 15.50 26.90
N ALA A 90 -1.60 15.85 27.03
CA ALA A 90 -2.69 15.16 26.34
C ALA A 90 -2.60 15.31 24.83
N LEU A 91 -2.26 16.49 24.30
CA LEU A 91 -2.07 16.74 22.88
C LEU A 91 -0.90 15.91 22.31
N ALA A 92 0.25 15.92 22.98
CA ALA A 92 1.41 15.13 22.55
C ALA A 92 1.12 13.62 22.57
N LEU A 93 0.48 13.12 23.63
CA LEU A 93 0.09 11.72 23.76
C LEU A 93 -0.92 11.32 22.67
N ALA A 94 -1.94 12.15 22.43
CA ALA A 94 -2.92 11.91 21.39
C ALA A 94 -2.26 11.88 20.01
N GLY A 95 -1.31 12.80 19.70
CA GLY A 95 -0.51 12.79 18.49
C GLY A 95 0.24 11.46 18.32
N GLY A 96 0.93 11.01 19.38
CA GLY A 96 1.67 9.74 19.37
C GLY A 96 0.78 8.51 19.13
N LEU A 97 -0.35 8.40 19.84
CA LEU A 97 -1.29 7.30 19.66
C LEU A 97 -1.95 7.33 18.27
N GLY A 98 -2.29 8.53 17.76
CA GLY A 98 -2.81 8.69 16.41
C GLY A 98 -1.80 8.22 15.35
N MET A 99 -0.51 8.56 15.51
CA MET A 99 0.54 8.13 14.59
C MET A 99 0.78 6.62 14.62
N LEU A 100 0.74 5.97 15.78
CA LEU A 100 0.85 4.51 15.83
C LEU A 100 -0.28 3.82 15.06
N ALA A 101 -1.51 4.33 15.19
CA ALA A 101 -2.65 3.81 14.45
C ALA A 101 -2.54 4.12 12.95
N GLU A 102 -2.05 5.33 12.58
CA GLU A 102 -1.82 5.72 11.18
C GLU A 102 -0.80 4.81 10.50
N LEU A 103 0.34 4.57 11.14
CA LEU A 103 1.41 3.71 10.62
C LEU A 103 1.01 2.22 10.57
N ASP A 104 -0.04 1.83 11.28
CA ASP A 104 -0.64 0.48 11.23
C ASP A 104 -1.90 0.44 10.32
N LEU A 105 -2.14 1.47 9.51
CA LEU A 105 -3.29 1.66 8.61
C LEU A 105 -4.65 1.50 9.28
N ARG A 106 -4.73 1.76 10.59
CA ARG A 106 -5.96 1.66 11.37
C ARG A 106 -6.76 2.97 11.36
N PRO A 107 -8.08 2.92 11.54
CA PRO A 107 -8.87 4.11 11.78
C PRO A 107 -8.31 4.91 12.96
N ASN A 108 -8.16 6.23 12.78
CA ASN A 108 -7.60 7.10 13.80
C ASN A 108 -8.17 8.52 13.72
N TRP A 109 -8.07 9.26 14.83
CA TRP A 109 -8.62 10.59 14.95
C TRP A 109 -7.89 11.63 14.09
N LEU A 110 -6.60 11.42 13.75
CA LEU A 110 -5.86 12.35 12.89
C LEU A 110 -6.55 12.48 11.53
N ARG A 111 -6.90 11.35 10.90
CA ARG A 111 -7.64 11.39 9.64
C ARG A 111 -9.08 11.87 9.80
N ALA A 112 -9.73 11.54 10.92
CA ALA A 112 -11.10 11.97 11.15
C ALA A 112 -11.26 13.50 11.23
N LEU A 113 -10.21 14.22 11.58
CA LEU A 113 -10.19 15.69 11.65
C LEU A 113 -9.68 16.37 10.38
N LEU A 114 -9.13 15.62 9.43
CA LEU A 114 -8.58 16.17 8.18
C LEU A 114 -9.65 16.25 7.09
N PRO A 115 -9.54 17.22 6.17
CA PRO A 115 -10.41 17.30 5.02
C PRO A 115 -10.34 16.03 4.16
N THR A 116 -11.50 15.58 3.69
CA THR A 116 -11.61 14.44 2.77
C THR A 116 -11.91 14.92 1.35
N ALA A 117 -11.56 14.08 0.38
CA ALA A 117 -11.86 14.26 -1.03
C ALA A 117 -12.40 12.94 -1.62
N PRO A 118 -13.19 13.01 -2.70
CA PRO A 118 -13.70 11.82 -3.36
C PRO A 118 -12.61 11.09 -4.14
N SER A 119 -12.66 9.77 -4.08
CA SER A 119 -11.91 8.86 -4.92
C SER A 119 -12.79 7.67 -5.32
N GLN A 120 -12.25 6.71 -6.06
CA GLN A 120 -12.98 5.56 -6.58
C GLN A 120 -12.07 4.36 -6.85
N ASN A 121 -12.63 3.17 -6.71
CA ASN A 121 -12.07 1.95 -7.26
C ASN A 121 -12.77 1.62 -8.59
N ALA A 122 -12.06 1.00 -9.54
CA ALA A 122 -12.68 0.38 -10.70
C ALA A 122 -12.72 -1.13 -10.48
N VAL A 123 -13.91 -1.71 -10.50
CA VAL A 123 -14.11 -3.15 -10.26
C VAL A 123 -14.79 -3.82 -11.42
N GLY A 124 -14.53 -5.10 -11.62
CA GLY A 124 -15.19 -5.95 -12.63
C GLY A 124 -15.03 -7.41 -12.31
N MET A 125 -15.87 -8.28 -12.89
CA MET A 125 -15.92 -9.68 -12.58
C MET A 125 -15.93 -10.56 -13.83
N LEU A 126 -15.27 -11.71 -13.75
CA LEU A 126 -15.32 -12.78 -14.72
C LEU A 126 -15.87 -14.06 -14.05
N PRO A 127 -17.00 -14.62 -14.50
CA PRO A 127 -17.54 -15.82 -13.89
C PRO A 127 -16.63 -17.04 -14.10
N ALA A 128 -16.67 -17.98 -13.17
CA ALA A 128 -16.08 -19.30 -13.37
C ALA A 128 -16.79 -20.06 -14.52
N ALA A 129 -16.07 -20.97 -15.17
CA ALA A 129 -16.66 -21.82 -16.21
C ALA A 129 -17.73 -22.76 -15.63
N ALA A 130 -17.50 -23.34 -14.45
CA ALA A 130 -18.50 -24.12 -13.71
C ALA A 130 -19.30 -23.21 -12.76
N GLN A 131 -20.62 -23.48 -12.67
CA GLN A 131 -21.53 -22.73 -11.81
C GLN A 131 -22.29 -23.67 -10.86
N PRO A 132 -22.50 -23.31 -9.58
CA PRO A 132 -21.96 -22.09 -8.92
C PRO A 132 -20.45 -22.18 -8.70
N PRO A 133 -19.76 -21.03 -8.57
CA PRO A 133 -18.31 -21.02 -8.31
C PRO A 133 -18.02 -21.59 -6.92
N ALA A 134 -16.99 -22.44 -6.82
CA ALA A 134 -16.55 -22.98 -5.53
C ALA A 134 -15.65 -22.01 -4.75
N ARG A 135 -15.00 -21.07 -5.46
CA ARG A 135 -14.00 -20.14 -4.92
C ARG A 135 -14.10 -18.78 -5.57
N ARG A 136 -13.42 -17.82 -4.96
CA ARG A 136 -13.21 -16.48 -5.51
C ARG A 136 -11.75 -16.10 -5.44
N ALA A 137 -11.31 -15.30 -6.41
CA ALA A 137 -10.03 -14.59 -6.31
C ALA A 137 -10.21 -13.14 -6.76
N VAL A 138 -9.58 -12.22 -6.04
CA VAL A 138 -9.52 -10.80 -6.35
C VAL A 138 -8.11 -10.47 -6.79
N ILE A 139 -7.92 -9.99 -8.01
CA ILE A 139 -6.66 -9.48 -8.53
C ILE A 139 -6.71 -7.97 -8.33
N CYS A 140 -5.77 -7.45 -7.55
CA CYS A 140 -5.73 -6.05 -7.15
C CYS A 140 -4.42 -5.39 -7.59
N ALA A 141 -4.52 -4.14 -8.07
CA ALA A 141 -3.41 -3.24 -8.30
C ALA A 141 -3.92 -1.81 -8.15
N HIS A 142 -3.14 -0.93 -7.51
CA HIS A 142 -3.56 0.46 -7.35
C HIS A 142 -3.25 1.30 -8.60
N VAL A 143 -4.04 2.35 -8.82
CA VAL A 143 -3.91 3.24 -9.98
C VAL A 143 -3.27 4.58 -9.65
N ASP A 144 -3.25 4.97 -8.37
CA ASP A 144 -2.63 6.22 -7.93
C ASP A 144 -1.11 6.11 -7.84
N THR A 145 -0.44 7.25 -7.68
CA THR A 145 1.02 7.35 -7.58
C THR A 145 1.41 8.30 -6.47
N HIS A 146 2.55 8.01 -5.85
CA HIS A 146 3.11 8.83 -4.78
C HIS A 146 3.70 10.16 -5.28
N ARG A 147 3.81 11.11 -4.37
CA ARG A 147 4.62 12.31 -4.59
C ARG A 147 6.11 11.96 -4.58
N THR A 148 6.94 12.87 -5.11
CA THR A 148 8.39 12.68 -5.24
C THR A 148 9.19 13.53 -4.23
N PRO A 149 9.03 13.32 -2.90
CA PRO A 149 9.75 14.09 -1.91
C PRO A 149 11.24 13.76 -1.89
N ILE A 150 12.05 14.71 -1.42
CA ILE A 150 13.52 14.60 -1.43
C ILE A 150 14.04 13.35 -0.71
N PHE A 151 13.33 12.87 0.29
CA PHE A 151 13.78 11.72 1.07
C PHE A 151 13.62 10.36 0.35
N TYR A 152 13.04 10.33 -0.83
CA TYR A 152 13.09 9.17 -1.74
C TYR A 152 14.21 9.30 -2.79
N SER A 153 14.97 10.40 -2.81
CA SER A 153 16.03 10.63 -3.82
C SER A 153 17.20 9.65 -3.73
N SER A 154 17.35 8.93 -2.62
CA SER A 154 18.28 7.82 -2.46
C SER A 154 17.89 6.93 -1.28
N LEU A 155 18.38 5.70 -1.28
CA LEU A 155 18.16 4.77 -0.16
C LEU A 155 18.75 5.30 1.17
N ALA A 156 19.87 6.05 1.11
CA ALA A 156 20.46 6.69 2.27
C ALA A 156 19.53 7.76 2.86
N TRP A 157 18.95 8.63 2.00
CA TRP A 157 17.96 9.62 2.41
C TRP A 157 16.68 8.96 2.98
N TYR A 158 16.16 7.92 2.34
CA TYR A 158 15.01 7.18 2.82
C TYR A 158 15.25 6.58 4.21
N ARG A 159 16.40 5.93 4.42
CA ARG A 159 16.77 5.36 5.73
C ARG A 159 16.93 6.44 6.80
N TRP A 160 17.52 7.57 6.44
CA TRP A 160 17.65 8.69 7.36
C TRP A 160 16.27 9.27 7.73
N PHE A 161 15.42 9.51 6.76
CA PHE A 161 14.04 10.00 6.98
C PHE A 161 13.24 9.03 7.86
N SER A 162 13.29 7.73 7.58
CA SER A 162 12.60 6.71 8.38
C SER A 162 13.04 6.73 9.85
N ARG A 163 14.35 6.92 10.11
CA ARG A 163 14.88 7.07 11.48
C ARG A 163 14.41 8.37 12.12
N LEU A 164 14.44 9.48 11.39
CA LEU A 164 13.97 10.77 11.87
C LEU A 164 12.48 10.71 12.26
N VAL A 165 11.61 10.18 11.39
CA VAL A 165 10.18 10.03 11.67
C VAL A 165 9.94 9.10 12.85
N SER A 166 10.64 7.97 12.92
CA SER A 166 10.52 7.06 14.06
C SER A 166 10.92 7.72 15.38
N ALA A 167 12.01 8.49 15.38
CA ALA A 167 12.44 9.25 16.55
C ALA A 167 11.44 10.37 16.90
N ALA A 168 10.88 11.06 15.89
CA ALA A 168 9.88 12.09 16.10
C ALA A 168 8.56 11.52 16.66
N VAL A 169 8.13 10.35 16.21
CA VAL A 169 6.95 9.65 16.78
C VAL A 169 7.23 9.25 18.24
N ALA A 170 8.38 8.65 18.52
CA ALA A 170 8.77 8.30 19.89
C ALA A 170 8.85 9.55 20.80
N SER A 171 9.33 10.67 20.24
CA SER A 171 9.44 11.94 20.96
C SER A 171 8.09 12.50 21.41
N LEU A 172 6.97 12.21 20.72
CA LEU A 172 5.64 12.62 21.14
C LEU A 172 5.29 12.06 22.53
N PHE A 173 5.59 10.79 22.77
CA PHE A 173 5.33 10.14 24.07
C PHE A 173 6.23 10.72 25.18
N LEU A 174 7.51 10.95 24.86
CA LEU A 174 8.43 11.57 25.81
C LEU A 174 8.08 13.04 26.09
N SER A 175 7.66 13.80 25.07
CA SER A 175 7.13 15.17 25.25
C SER A 175 5.91 15.18 26.16
N ALA A 176 4.97 14.24 25.98
CA ALA A 176 3.81 14.11 26.85
C ALA A 176 4.22 13.91 28.32
N LEU A 177 5.19 13.03 28.57
CA LEU A 177 5.71 12.76 29.91
C LEU A 177 6.39 14.01 30.51
N LEU A 178 7.28 14.68 29.75
CA LEU A 178 8.00 15.86 30.21
C LEU A 178 7.06 17.04 30.50
N CYS A 179 6.08 17.29 29.64
CA CYS A 179 5.06 18.33 29.90
C CYS A 179 4.26 18.03 31.17
N LEU A 180 3.82 16.78 31.35
CA LEU A 180 3.08 16.36 32.53
C LEU A 180 3.91 16.56 33.81
N LEU A 181 5.14 16.04 33.84
CA LEU A 181 6.02 16.16 35.00
C LEU A 181 6.40 17.60 35.29
N SER A 182 6.62 18.44 34.29
CA SER A 182 6.90 19.86 34.44
C SER A 182 5.74 20.55 35.21
N GLY A 183 4.49 20.27 34.85
CA GLY A 183 3.31 20.83 35.50
C GLY A 183 3.07 20.28 36.90
N LEU A 184 3.25 18.99 37.13
CA LEU A 184 2.99 18.34 38.43
C LEU A 184 4.05 18.70 39.50
N LEU A 185 5.32 18.79 39.06
CA LEU A 185 6.46 19.02 39.97
C LEU A 185 6.89 20.49 40.03
N GLY A 186 6.29 21.38 39.21
CA GLY A 186 6.76 22.76 39.07
C GLY A 186 8.19 22.85 38.51
N ALA A 187 8.66 21.81 37.83
CA ALA A 187 10.06 21.62 37.40
C ALA A 187 10.28 22.23 36.00
N ALA A 188 10.39 23.56 35.90
CA ALA A 188 10.55 24.27 34.63
C ALA A 188 11.79 23.82 33.79
N TRP A 189 12.84 23.28 34.43
CA TRP A 189 14.00 22.77 33.74
C TRP A 189 13.70 21.58 32.76
N LEU A 190 12.58 20.86 32.99
CA LEU A 190 12.11 19.78 32.08
C LEU A 190 11.66 20.33 30.73
N LEU A 191 11.41 21.62 30.62
CA LEU A 191 11.05 22.24 29.32
C LEU A 191 12.23 22.32 28.36
N TRP A 192 13.48 22.29 28.85
CA TRP A 192 14.65 22.25 27.96
C TRP A 192 14.71 20.99 27.11
N PRO A 193 14.70 19.76 27.69
CA PRO A 193 14.65 18.56 26.87
C PRO A 193 13.34 18.48 26.06
N ALA A 194 12.18 18.92 26.56
CA ALA A 194 10.96 19.00 25.80
C ALA A 194 11.07 19.89 24.56
N GLY A 195 11.78 21.01 24.66
CA GLY A 195 12.08 21.90 23.53
C GLY A 195 12.94 21.24 22.45
N VAL A 196 13.93 20.43 22.84
CA VAL A 196 14.74 19.64 21.89
C VAL A 196 13.85 18.63 21.14
N LEU A 197 12.90 17.97 21.83
CA LEU A 197 11.96 17.06 21.21
C LEU A 197 10.98 17.78 20.26
N ALA A 198 10.53 18.97 20.63
CA ALA A 198 9.70 19.81 19.76
C ALA A 198 10.45 20.24 18.49
N ALA A 199 11.74 20.56 18.60
CA ALA A 199 12.59 20.87 17.44
C ALA A 199 12.76 19.65 16.52
N LEU A 200 12.90 18.44 17.07
CA LEU A 200 12.93 17.19 16.30
C LEU A 200 11.58 16.96 15.56
N GLN A 201 10.45 17.17 16.23
CA GLN A 201 9.13 17.11 15.61
C GLN A 201 8.96 18.14 14.50
N LEU A 202 9.47 19.36 14.70
CA LEU A 202 9.43 20.42 13.70
C LEU A 202 10.26 20.08 12.47
N ALA A 203 11.44 19.49 12.64
CA ALA A 203 12.27 19.02 11.52
C ALA A 203 11.57 17.93 10.70
N ALA A 204 10.96 16.94 11.38
CA ALA A 204 10.19 15.89 10.71
C ALA A 204 8.95 16.48 9.99
N ALA A 205 8.23 17.41 10.64
CA ALA A 205 7.10 18.11 10.03
C ALA A 205 7.52 18.92 8.80
N GLY A 206 8.67 19.58 8.83
CA GLY A 206 9.21 20.33 7.69
C GLY A 206 9.43 19.47 6.46
N LEU A 207 9.99 18.26 6.62
CA LEU A 207 10.16 17.31 5.52
C LEU A 207 8.81 16.76 5.03
N CYS A 208 7.89 16.44 5.93
CA CYS A 208 6.53 16.03 5.57
C CYS A 208 5.79 17.17 4.82
N ALA A 209 5.97 18.41 5.23
CA ALA A 209 5.40 19.57 4.52
C ALA A 209 6.02 19.76 3.13
N GLN A 210 7.35 19.59 2.98
CA GLN A 210 8.03 19.64 1.68
C GLN A 210 7.41 18.63 0.71
N ALA A 211 7.10 17.43 1.16
CA ALA A 211 6.48 16.40 0.33
C ALA A 211 5.16 16.84 -0.32
N LEU A 212 4.35 17.67 0.36
CA LEU A 212 3.06 18.14 -0.16
C LEU A 212 3.19 19.04 -1.40
N PHE A 213 4.37 19.62 -1.64
CA PHE A 213 4.63 20.55 -2.75
C PHE A 213 5.41 19.90 -3.90
N THR A 214 5.74 18.62 -3.81
CA THR A 214 6.43 17.92 -4.89
C THR A 214 5.44 17.41 -5.94
N PRO A 215 5.87 17.20 -7.20
CA PRO A 215 5.05 16.58 -8.22
C PRO A 215 4.73 15.12 -7.85
N PHE A 216 3.76 14.53 -8.56
CA PHE A 216 3.51 13.10 -8.50
C PHE A 216 4.42 12.35 -9.47
N SER A 217 4.88 11.17 -9.08
CA SER A 217 5.64 10.24 -9.92
C SER A 217 4.85 9.85 -11.17
N PRO A 218 5.49 9.64 -12.33
CA PRO A 218 4.85 8.98 -13.46
C PRO A 218 4.35 7.58 -13.13
N GLY A 219 4.98 6.89 -12.18
CA GLY A 219 4.53 5.61 -11.63
C GLY A 219 4.43 4.51 -12.69
N ALA A 220 5.50 4.28 -13.45
CA ALA A 220 5.53 3.22 -14.45
C ALA A 220 5.65 1.85 -13.76
N ASN A 221 6.54 1.73 -12.77
CA ASN A 221 6.65 0.54 -11.94
C ASN A 221 5.66 0.58 -10.79
N ASP A 222 5.53 1.72 -10.13
CA ASP A 222 4.65 1.97 -8.97
C ASP A 222 3.45 2.88 -9.33
N ASN A 223 2.26 2.32 -9.73
CA ASN A 223 2.00 0.89 -9.94
C ASN A 223 1.28 0.64 -11.28
N ALA A 224 1.68 1.33 -12.37
CA ALA A 224 1.16 1.02 -13.70
C ALA A 224 1.57 -0.40 -14.14
N SER A 225 2.70 -0.94 -13.62
CA SER A 225 3.15 -2.31 -13.89
C SER A 225 2.16 -3.34 -13.36
N GLY A 226 1.71 -3.22 -12.13
CA GLY A 226 0.70 -4.08 -11.53
C GLY A 226 -0.64 -4.01 -12.26
N VAL A 227 -1.10 -2.78 -12.60
CA VAL A 227 -2.31 -2.59 -13.42
C VAL A 227 -2.17 -3.25 -14.80
N GLY A 228 -1.01 -3.08 -15.44
CA GLY A 228 -0.72 -3.68 -16.74
C GLY A 228 -0.78 -5.20 -16.72
N VAL A 229 -0.12 -5.83 -15.74
CA VAL A 229 -0.15 -7.30 -15.56
C VAL A 229 -1.57 -7.77 -15.21
N ALA A 230 -2.29 -7.06 -14.33
CA ALA A 230 -3.66 -7.42 -13.98
C ALA A 230 -4.60 -7.40 -15.18
N LEU A 231 -4.50 -6.41 -16.06
CA LEU A 231 -5.31 -6.33 -17.30
C LEU A 231 -4.85 -7.36 -18.35
N ALA A 232 -3.57 -7.67 -18.43
CA ALA A 232 -3.07 -8.76 -19.30
C ALA A 232 -3.61 -10.13 -18.83
N LEU A 233 -3.68 -10.37 -17.53
CA LEU A 233 -4.34 -11.54 -16.94
C LEU A 233 -5.84 -11.55 -17.25
N ALA A 234 -6.53 -10.40 -17.19
CA ALA A 234 -7.93 -10.31 -17.56
C ALA A 234 -8.16 -10.68 -19.03
N GLU A 235 -7.29 -10.20 -19.95
CA GLU A 235 -7.37 -10.54 -21.35
C GLU A 235 -7.13 -12.05 -21.61
N HIS A 236 -6.17 -12.65 -20.92
CA HIS A 236 -5.89 -14.08 -21.03
C HIS A 236 -7.06 -14.92 -20.50
N LEU A 237 -7.52 -14.63 -19.28
CA LEU A 237 -8.53 -15.41 -18.58
C LEU A 237 -9.95 -15.18 -19.12
N SER A 238 -10.23 -14.06 -19.81
CA SER A 238 -11.50 -13.88 -20.51
C SER A 238 -11.70 -14.89 -21.66
N ARG A 239 -10.60 -15.36 -22.24
CA ARG A 239 -10.61 -16.39 -23.30
C ARG A 239 -10.57 -17.82 -22.74
N GLN A 240 -10.01 -17.98 -21.54
CA GLN A 240 -9.85 -19.27 -20.87
C GLN A 240 -10.18 -19.10 -19.37
N PRO A 241 -11.47 -18.98 -19.03
CA PRO A 241 -11.90 -18.81 -17.64
C PRO A 241 -11.45 -19.97 -16.75
N LEU A 242 -11.16 -19.70 -15.50
CA LEU A 242 -10.90 -20.74 -14.50
C LEU A 242 -12.16 -21.60 -14.30
N GLU A 243 -11.97 -22.87 -13.99
CA GLU A 243 -13.08 -23.82 -13.92
C GLU A 243 -14.00 -23.56 -12.72
N HIS A 244 -13.39 -23.39 -11.54
CA HIS A 244 -14.13 -23.33 -10.26
C HIS A 244 -14.05 -21.98 -9.56
N THR A 245 -13.23 -21.05 -10.08
CA THR A 245 -12.96 -19.75 -9.42
C THR A 245 -13.58 -18.60 -10.19
N GLU A 246 -14.48 -17.87 -9.53
CA GLU A 246 -14.94 -16.56 -9.96
C GLU A 246 -13.84 -15.54 -9.71
N LEU A 247 -13.48 -14.76 -10.73
CA LEU A 247 -12.42 -13.78 -10.67
C LEU A 247 -12.98 -12.36 -10.59
N TRP A 248 -12.41 -11.57 -9.71
CA TRP A 248 -12.67 -10.13 -9.56
C TRP A 248 -11.39 -9.35 -9.84
N TRP A 249 -11.52 -8.21 -10.48
CA TRP A 249 -10.47 -7.21 -10.58
C TRP A 249 -10.86 -6.00 -9.75
N ALA A 250 -9.93 -5.52 -8.94
CA ALA A 250 -10.05 -4.30 -8.15
C ALA A 250 -8.85 -3.41 -8.47
N PHE A 251 -9.08 -2.38 -9.29
CA PHE A 251 -8.10 -1.32 -9.52
C PHE A 251 -8.39 -0.21 -8.52
N THR A 252 -7.56 -0.15 -7.49
CA THR A 252 -7.80 0.67 -6.30
C THR A 252 -7.21 2.06 -6.44
N GLY A 253 -7.93 3.07 -5.94
CA GLY A 253 -7.37 4.40 -5.74
C GLY A 253 -6.84 4.56 -4.31
N CYS A 254 -6.04 5.60 -4.10
CA CYS A 254 -5.62 6.01 -2.75
C CYS A 254 -4.89 4.91 -1.95
N GLU A 255 -4.08 4.08 -2.62
CA GLU A 255 -3.15 3.18 -1.94
C GLU A 255 -2.08 3.99 -1.23
N GLU A 256 -1.49 4.96 -1.91
CA GLU A 256 -0.39 5.83 -1.50
C GLU A 256 -0.68 6.70 -0.27
N VAL A 257 -1.94 6.78 0.10
CA VAL A 257 -2.39 7.48 1.31
C VAL A 257 -2.89 6.53 2.39
N GLY A 258 -2.46 5.26 2.37
CA GLY A 258 -2.72 4.24 3.39
C GLY A 258 -3.71 3.16 2.97
N ALA A 259 -3.60 2.63 1.75
CA ALA A 259 -4.39 1.53 1.20
C ALA A 259 -5.91 1.74 1.32
N ARG A 260 -6.37 3.01 1.12
CA ARG A 260 -7.76 3.41 1.43
C ARG A 260 -8.77 2.84 0.44
N GLY A 261 -8.41 2.75 -0.82
CA GLY A 261 -9.28 2.14 -1.83
C GLY A 261 -9.54 0.68 -1.55
N PHE A 262 -8.51 -0.08 -1.21
CA PHE A 262 -8.68 -1.49 -0.91
C PHE A 262 -9.42 -1.73 0.42
N GLN A 263 -9.23 -0.86 1.42
CA GLN A 263 -10.07 -0.87 2.63
C GLN A 263 -11.55 -0.69 2.28
N ALA A 264 -11.87 0.33 1.46
CA ALA A 264 -13.23 0.59 1.02
C ALA A 264 -13.81 -0.60 0.21
N PHE A 265 -13.00 -1.21 -0.67
CA PHE A 265 -13.39 -2.41 -1.40
C PHE A 265 -13.73 -3.57 -0.45
N LEU A 266 -12.86 -3.86 0.54
CA LEU A 266 -13.09 -4.93 1.51
C LEU A 266 -14.36 -4.68 2.36
N GLU A 267 -14.67 -3.42 2.68
CA GLU A 267 -15.86 -3.04 3.43
C GLU A 267 -17.13 -3.20 2.58
N ALA A 268 -17.10 -2.73 1.33
CA ALA A 268 -18.22 -2.83 0.39
C ALA A 268 -18.60 -4.31 0.09
N HIS A 269 -17.60 -5.19 0.09
CA HIS A 269 -17.76 -6.59 -0.27
C HIS A 269 -17.68 -7.56 0.92
N ALA A 270 -17.71 -7.07 2.17
CA ALA A 270 -17.55 -7.88 3.38
C ALA A 270 -18.52 -9.05 3.49
N GLN A 271 -19.75 -8.92 2.94
CA GLN A 271 -20.75 -9.97 2.96
C GLN A 271 -20.65 -10.95 1.78
N SER A 272 -19.96 -10.55 0.71
CA SER A 272 -19.86 -11.32 -0.53
C SER A 272 -18.63 -12.21 -0.57
N PHE A 273 -17.55 -11.79 0.09
CA PHE A 273 -16.27 -12.50 0.11
C PHE A 273 -16.04 -13.18 1.46
N GLY A 274 -15.88 -14.48 1.42
CA GLY A 274 -15.66 -15.34 2.59
C GLY A 274 -14.24 -15.91 2.65
N PRO A 275 -14.02 -16.92 3.50
CA PRO A 275 -12.71 -17.56 3.70
C PRO A 275 -12.17 -18.26 2.44
N GLU A 276 -13.02 -18.57 1.46
CA GLU A 276 -12.64 -19.09 0.15
C GLU A 276 -12.45 -17.98 -0.87
N THR A 277 -11.85 -16.86 -0.46
CA THR A 277 -11.44 -15.76 -1.33
C THR A 277 -9.94 -15.53 -1.20
N LEU A 278 -9.24 -15.62 -2.32
CA LEU A 278 -7.83 -15.22 -2.46
C LEU A 278 -7.76 -13.76 -2.88
N TYR A 279 -6.97 -12.94 -2.18
CA TYR A 279 -6.61 -11.60 -2.62
C TYR A 279 -5.17 -11.63 -3.14
N LEU A 280 -5.00 -11.45 -4.45
CA LEU A 280 -3.71 -11.41 -5.13
C LEU A 280 -3.39 -9.98 -5.52
N ILE A 281 -2.45 -9.38 -4.82
CA ILE A 281 -2.02 -8.01 -5.02
C ILE A 281 -0.78 -7.99 -5.91
N LEU A 282 -0.81 -7.16 -6.96
CA LEU A 282 0.29 -6.93 -7.89
C LEU A 282 0.78 -5.50 -7.68
N ASP A 283 1.99 -5.37 -7.17
CA ASP A 283 2.55 -4.09 -6.79
C ASP A 283 4.03 -4.03 -7.13
N GLU A 284 4.46 -3.01 -7.92
CA GLU A 284 5.84 -2.85 -8.39
C GLU A 284 6.39 -4.11 -9.09
N VAL A 285 5.72 -4.59 -10.14
CA VAL A 285 6.02 -5.88 -10.80
C VAL A 285 6.77 -5.74 -12.13
N GLY A 286 7.32 -4.56 -12.42
CA GLY A 286 7.94 -4.22 -13.71
C GLY A 286 9.46 -4.38 -13.77
N GLU A 287 10.14 -4.70 -12.66
CA GLU A 287 11.61 -4.76 -12.61
C GLU A 287 12.09 -5.96 -11.78
N GLY A 288 13.24 -6.52 -12.13
CA GLY A 288 13.90 -7.55 -11.33
C GLY A 288 13.24 -8.93 -11.34
N ARG A 289 13.40 -9.66 -10.24
CA ARG A 289 12.87 -11.02 -10.08
C ARG A 289 11.51 -10.97 -9.36
N VAL A 290 10.72 -12.01 -9.57
CA VAL A 290 9.45 -12.17 -8.84
C VAL A 290 9.72 -12.46 -7.37
N GLU A 291 9.07 -11.70 -6.49
CA GLU A 291 9.08 -11.90 -5.06
C GLU A 291 7.64 -12.02 -4.53
N TYR A 292 7.45 -12.84 -3.51
CA TYR A 292 6.18 -12.93 -2.80
C TYR A 292 6.38 -12.61 -1.32
N LEU A 293 5.53 -11.74 -0.78
CA LEU A 293 5.72 -11.26 0.58
C LEU A 293 5.33 -12.31 1.61
N GLN A 294 6.27 -12.62 2.52
CA GLN A 294 6.01 -13.44 3.71
C GLN A 294 5.46 -12.60 4.87
N ARG A 295 5.76 -11.31 4.88
CA ARG A 295 5.32 -10.34 5.90
C ARG A 295 5.16 -8.98 5.25
N ASP A 296 4.12 -8.25 5.67
CA ASP A 296 3.77 -6.94 5.15
C ASP A 296 3.53 -5.93 6.29
N GLY A 297 3.64 -4.63 6.02
CA GLY A 297 3.40 -3.53 6.94
C GLY A 297 4.62 -2.62 7.17
N LEU A 298 4.40 -1.42 7.71
CA LEU A 298 5.45 -0.44 7.97
C LEU A 298 6.23 -0.75 9.26
N VAL A 299 5.62 -0.52 10.41
CA VAL A 299 6.25 -0.68 11.72
C VAL A 299 6.04 -2.10 12.24
N LYS A 300 4.79 -2.54 12.26
CA LYS A 300 4.45 -3.91 12.61
C LYS A 300 4.35 -4.76 11.35
N LYS A 301 5.17 -5.82 11.28
CA LYS A 301 5.14 -6.76 10.18
C LYS A 301 4.14 -7.88 10.46
N TYR A 302 3.08 -7.95 9.69
CA TYR A 302 2.05 -8.98 9.76
C TYR A 302 2.43 -10.15 8.86
N PRO A 303 2.34 -11.40 9.33
CA PRO A 303 2.64 -12.57 8.52
C PRO A 303 1.55 -12.77 7.46
N THR A 304 1.96 -13.07 6.25
CA THR A 304 1.07 -13.53 5.17
C THR A 304 0.36 -14.82 5.58
N HIS A 305 -0.90 -14.96 5.19
CA HIS A 305 -1.70 -16.14 5.54
C HIS A 305 -1.04 -17.44 5.05
N PRO A 306 -0.95 -18.53 5.88
CA PRO A 306 -0.25 -19.76 5.49
C PRO A 306 -0.72 -20.39 4.18
N ARG A 307 -2.04 -20.35 3.88
CA ARG A 307 -2.58 -20.84 2.59
C ARG A 307 -2.03 -20.02 1.41
N ALA A 308 -1.91 -18.70 1.54
CA ALA A 308 -1.36 -17.85 0.49
C ALA A 308 0.13 -18.14 0.24
N LEU A 309 0.91 -18.35 1.32
CA LEU A 309 2.31 -18.77 1.20
C LEU A 309 2.46 -20.14 0.55
N ALA A 310 1.60 -21.09 0.90
CA ALA A 310 1.61 -22.42 0.28
C ALA A 310 1.32 -22.36 -1.23
N LEU A 311 0.41 -21.48 -1.67
CA LEU A 311 0.15 -21.24 -3.10
C LEU A 311 1.38 -20.68 -3.81
N ALA A 312 2.03 -19.65 -3.22
CA ALA A 312 3.24 -19.06 -3.79
C ALA A 312 4.39 -20.08 -3.87
N GLN A 313 4.59 -20.89 -2.84
CA GLN A 313 5.61 -21.95 -2.80
C GLN A 313 5.33 -23.04 -3.86
N ALA A 314 4.09 -23.45 -4.00
CA ALA A 314 3.69 -24.42 -5.04
C ALA A 314 3.89 -23.85 -6.47
N ALA A 315 3.58 -22.57 -6.66
CA ALA A 315 3.84 -21.89 -7.93
C ALA A 315 5.35 -21.79 -8.23
N ALA A 316 6.16 -21.44 -7.23
CA ALA A 316 7.62 -21.36 -7.36
C ALA A 316 8.24 -22.75 -7.69
N ALA A 317 7.77 -23.81 -7.04
CA ALA A 317 8.21 -25.16 -7.32
C ALA A 317 7.83 -25.65 -8.73
N ALA A 318 6.69 -25.20 -9.25
CA ALA A 318 6.22 -25.54 -10.60
C ALA A 318 6.87 -24.70 -11.71
N LEU A 319 7.48 -23.56 -11.37
CA LEU A 319 8.11 -22.63 -12.32
C LEU A 319 9.55 -22.29 -11.86
N PRO A 320 10.45 -23.27 -11.76
CA PRO A 320 11.81 -23.07 -11.23
C PRO A 320 12.60 -22.02 -12.02
N ASP A 321 12.37 -21.88 -13.32
CA ASP A 321 13.06 -20.92 -14.19
C ASP A 321 12.72 -19.45 -13.88
N ILE A 322 11.59 -19.19 -13.20
CA ILE A 322 11.22 -17.84 -12.74
C ILE A 322 12.07 -17.42 -11.54
N ALA A 323 12.58 -18.38 -10.76
CA ALA A 323 13.37 -18.16 -9.55
C ALA A 323 12.68 -17.24 -8.53
N ALA A 324 11.35 -17.40 -8.40
CA ALA A 324 10.57 -16.61 -7.46
C ALA A 324 11.01 -16.84 -6.01
N ALA A 325 11.13 -15.78 -5.22
CA ALA A 325 11.68 -15.85 -3.87
C ALA A 325 10.75 -15.22 -2.81
N PRO A 326 10.77 -15.76 -1.56
CA PRO A 326 10.08 -15.13 -0.45
C PRO A 326 10.82 -13.86 0.01
N GLN A 327 10.06 -12.82 0.39
CA GLN A 327 10.61 -11.55 0.85
C GLN A 327 9.80 -10.99 2.04
N VAL A 328 10.42 -10.08 2.79
CA VAL A 328 9.73 -9.25 3.79
C VAL A 328 9.53 -7.86 3.18
N GLY A 329 8.30 -7.40 3.09
CA GLY A 329 7.98 -6.10 2.50
C GLY A 329 8.76 -4.96 3.17
N LEU A 330 9.26 -4.02 2.38
CA LEU A 330 9.92 -2.81 2.86
C LEU A 330 8.88 -1.84 3.45
N ALA A 331 7.82 -1.60 2.70
CA ALA A 331 6.66 -0.78 3.05
C ALA A 331 5.41 -1.66 3.29
N TYR A 332 4.23 -1.09 3.14
CA TYR A 332 2.97 -1.82 3.06
C TYR A 332 2.53 -1.94 1.60
N THR A 333 1.63 -2.87 1.34
CA THR A 333 0.86 -2.99 0.11
C THR A 333 -0.64 -3.07 0.46
N ASP A 334 -1.51 -3.04 -0.53
CA ASP A 334 -2.96 -3.28 -0.32
C ASP A 334 -3.24 -4.59 0.45
N ALA A 335 -2.35 -5.62 0.31
CA ALA A 335 -2.48 -6.89 1.03
C ALA A 335 -2.49 -6.74 2.55
N LEU A 336 -1.84 -5.72 3.11
CA LEU A 336 -1.80 -5.51 4.56
C LEU A 336 -3.20 -5.44 5.16
N THR A 337 -4.11 -4.72 4.51
CA THR A 337 -5.46 -4.50 5.03
C THR A 337 -6.31 -5.77 5.05
N ALA A 338 -6.11 -6.68 4.09
CA ALA A 338 -6.71 -8.01 4.08
C ALA A 338 -6.03 -8.94 5.10
N THR A 339 -4.70 -8.91 5.18
CA THR A 339 -3.91 -9.69 6.14
C THR A 339 -4.27 -9.37 7.59
N GLN A 340 -4.49 -8.10 7.92
CA GLN A 340 -4.95 -7.68 9.25
C GLN A 340 -6.32 -8.23 9.62
N ARG A 341 -7.16 -8.56 8.63
CA ARG A 341 -8.47 -9.19 8.79
C ARG A 341 -8.40 -10.73 8.78
N GLY A 342 -7.21 -11.31 8.66
CA GLY A 342 -6.99 -12.76 8.60
C GLY A 342 -7.37 -13.39 7.26
N ALA A 343 -7.51 -12.59 6.20
CA ALA A 343 -7.86 -13.07 4.86
C ALA A 343 -6.67 -13.76 4.16
N VAL A 344 -6.97 -14.58 3.16
CA VAL A 344 -5.95 -15.23 2.32
C VAL A 344 -5.46 -14.22 1.29
N ALA A 345 -4.48 -13.41 1.67
CA ALA A 345 -3.88 -12.36 0.83
C ALA A 345 -2.43 -12.69 0.50
N LEU A 346 -2.02 -12.43 -0.73
CA LEU A 346 -0.67 -12.61 -1.25
C LEU A 346 -0.29 -11.37 -2.06
N SER A 347 0.83 -10.74 -1.72
CA SER A 347 1.41 -9.67 -2.54
C SER A 347 2.57 -10.21 -3.35
N LEU A 348 2.59 -9.88 -4.63
CA LEU A 348 3.69 -10.11 -5.56
C LEU A 348 4.33 -8.77 -5.90
N ASN A 349 5.65 -8.73 -5.82
CA ASN A 349 6.49 -7.60 -6.18
C ASN A 349 7.66 -8.10 -7.03
N THR A 350 8.39 -7.19 -7.64
CA THR A 350 9.64 -7.54 -8.35
C THR A 350 10.81 -6.67 -7.87
N PHE A 351 10.87 -6.47 -6.57
CA PHE A 351 11.90 -5.64 -5.96
C PHE A 351 13.29 -6.29 -6.05
N GLN A 352 14.32 -5.55 -6.43
CA GLN A 352 15.70 -6.06 -6.45
C GLN A 352 16.42 -5.78 -5.13
N PRO A 353 16.79 -6.79 -4.35
CA PRO A 353 17.79 -6.63 -3.30
C PRO A 353 19.21 -6.96 -3.80
N PRO A 354 20.24 -6.28 -3.35
CA PRO A 354 20.15 -5.02 -2.61
C PRO A 354 19.95 -3.87 -3.59
N MET A 355 18.95 -3.01 -3.32
CA MET A 355 18.81 -1.76 -4.08
C MET A 355 20.10 -0.96 -3.99
N GLN A 356 20.71 -0.69 -5.13
CA GLN A 356 21.79 0.28 -5.23
C GLN A 356 21.17 1.69 -5.26
N ASP A 357 21.83 2.68 -4.66
CA ASP A 357 21.30 4.04 -4.58
C ASP A 357 20.96 4.65 -5.96
N ASN A 358 21.60 4.18 -7.02
CA ASN A 358 21.40 4.68 -8.38
C ASN A 358 20.24 4.02 -9.14
N ASP A 359 19.68 2.93 -8.62
CA ASP A 359 18.62 2.15 -9.27
C ASP A 359 17.26 2.37 -8.59
N LEU A 360 17.18 3.31 -7.65
CA LEU A 360 15.96 3.63 -6.95
C LEU A 360 15.10 4.58 -7.80
N HIS A 361 14.09 4.03 -8.46
CA HIS A 361 13.07 4.83 -9.17
C HIS A 361 11.79 5.02 -8.33
N TRP A 362 11.63 4.27 -7.27
CA TRP A 362 10.49 4.26 -6.37
C TRP A 362 10.18 5.65 -5.80
N HIS A 363 8.95 6.12 -6.01
CA HIS A 363 8.48 7.45 -5.63
C HIS A 363 9.35 8.60 -6.20
N GLN A 364 9.86 8.42 -7.45
CA GLN A 364 10.72 9.37 -8.14
C GLN A 364 10.13 9.78 -9.49
N MET A 365 10.57 10.94 -10.00
CA MET A 365 10.26 11.36 -11.37
C MET A 365 10.91 10.45 -12.42
N SER A 366 11.88 9.65 -12.03
CA SER A 366 12.54 8.65 -12.88
C SER A 366 11.78 7.32 -12.98
N ASP A 367 10.68 7.12 -12.25
CA ASP A 367 9.82 5.94 -12.43
C ASP A 367 9.05 6.03 -13.74
N GLN A 368 9.71 5.66 -14.83
CA GLN A 368 9.26 5.83 -16.20
C GLN A 368 9.38 4.51 -16.97
N ILE A 369 8.62 4.39 -18.05
CA ILE A 369 8.49 3.17 -18.85
C ILE A 369 9.82 2.60 -19.39
N GLN A 370 10.83 3.44 -19.60
CA GLN A 370 12.14 2.97 -20.09
C GLN A 370 12.89 2.09 -19.07
N HIS A 371 12.50 2.10 -17.80
CA HIS A 371 13.08 1.26 -16.75
C HIS A 371 12.31 -0.05 -16.57
N ILE A 372 11.18 -0.21 -17.22
CA ILE A 372 10.39 -1.44 -17.14
C ILE A 372 11.05 -2.55 -17.95
N ASP A 373 11.31 -3.70 -17.32
CA ASP A 373 11.77 -4.94 -17.95
C ASP A 373 10.59 -5.79 -18.44
N PRO A 374 10.37 -5.93 -19.75
CA PRO A 374 9.30 -6.80 -20.27
C PRO A 374 9.39 -8.25 -19.79
N ALA A 375 10.61 -8.73 -19.51
CA ALA A 375 10.79 -10.09 -19.02
C ALA A 375 10.37 -10.23 -17.55
N ALA A 376 10.51 -9.18 -16.73
CA ALA A 376 9.99 -9.15 -15.35
C ALA A 376 8.45 -9.19 -15.36
N LEU A 377 7.80 -8.39 -16.21
CA LEU A 377 6.34 -8.40 -16.39
C LEU A 377 5.84 -9.80 -16.80
N GLU A 378 6.50 -10.44 -17.78
CA GLU A 378 6.12 -11.77 -18.26
C GLU A 378 6.28 -12.82 -17.15
N ARG A 379 7.41 -12.81 -16.42
CA ARG A 379 7.66 -13.72 -15.29
C ARG A 379 6.60 -13.54 -14.19
N CYS A 380 6.29 -12.28 -13.82
CA CYS A 380 5.28 -12.01 -12.82
C CYS A 380 3.88 -12.46 -13.27
N ALA A 381 3.49 -12.16 -14.51
CA ALA A 381 2.21 -12.59 -15.07
C ALA A 381 2.06 -14.13 -15.08
N GLN A 382 3.10 -14.86 -15.49
CA GLN A 382 3.12 -16.32 -15.49
C GLN A 382 3.04 -16.87 -14.05
N PHE A 383 3.76 -16.27 -13.12
CA PHE A 383 3.71 -16.66 -11.71
C PHE A 383 2.32 -16.42 -11.09
N ALA A 384 1.74 -15.25 -11.32
CA ALA A 384 0.39 -14.91 -10.86
C ALA A 384 -0.66 -15.87 -11.44
N LEU A 385 -0.55 -16.18 -12.74
CA LEU A 385 -1.42 -17.15 -13.41
C LEU A 385 -1.28 -18.54 -12.77
N ARG A 386 -0.06 -18.99 -12.47
CA ARG A 386 0.16 -20.26 -11.78
C ARG A 386 -0.42 -20.29 -10.38
N VAL A 387 -0.32 -19.19 -9.61
CA VAL A 387 -0.97 -19.06 -8.30
C VAL A 387 -2.49 -19.21 -8.43
N LEU A 388 -3.11 -18.54 -9.42
CA LEU A 388 -4.55 -18.62 -9.68
C LEU A 388 -4.99 -20.04 -10.08
N HIS A 389 -4.25 -20.72 -10.95
CA HIS A 389 -4.55 -22.12 -11.30
C HIS A 389 -4.39 -23.07 -10.11
N THR A 390 -3.39 -22.84 -9.25
CA THR A 390 -3.23 -23.65 -8.03
C THR A 390 -4.37 -23.39 -7.03
N TRP A 391 -4.89 -22.16 -6.98
CA TRP A 391 -6.07 -21.83 -6.19
C TRP A 391 -7.32 -22.48 -6.73
N ASP A 392 -7.49 -22.52 -8.05
CA ASP A 392 -8.63 -23.13 -8.74
C ASP A 392 -8.68 -24.65 -8.52
N HIS A 393 -7.52 -25.31 -8.58
CA HIS A 393 -7.32 -26.73 -8.37
C HIS A 393 -6.32 -27.00 -7.23
N PRO A 394 -6.72 -26.83 -5.96
CA PRO A 394 -5.79 -27.07 -4.86
C PRO A 394 -5.35 -28.53 -4.87
N PRO A 395 -4.07 -28.80 -4.57
CA PRO A 395 -3.60 -30.17 -4.44
C PRO A 395 -4.44 -30.90 -3.37
N ILE A 396 -4.88 -32.10 -3.69
CA ILE A 396 -5.61 -32.96 -2.77
C ILE A 396 -4.71 -33.14 -1.54
N PRO A 397 -5.18 -32.79 -0.31
CA PRO A 397 -4.38 -33.02 0.87
C PRO A 397 -4.04 -34.52 0.94
N PRO A 398 -2.79 -34.90 1.28
CA PRO A 398 -2.45 -36.30 1.42
C PRO A 398 -3.45 -36.98 2.38
N HIS A 399 -3.97 -38.13 1.99
CA HIS A 399 -4.86 -38.89 2.85
C HIS A 399 -4.17 -39.15 4.19
N LYS A 400 -4.90 -39.01 5.32
CA LYS A 400 -4.38 -39.41 6.63
C LYS A 400 -4.03 -40.91 6.57
N GLY A 401 -2.78 -41.21 6.26
CA GLY A 401 -2.29 -42.57 6.08
C GLY A 401 -1.24 -42.74 4.98
N ASP A 402 -1.01 -41.73 4.14
CA ASP A 402 0.09 -41.76 3.19
C ASP A 402 1.41 -41.53 3.93
N PRO A 403 2.46 -42.35 3.65
CA PRO A 403 3.77 -42.16 4.29
C PRO A 403 4.39 -40.83 3.86
N PRO A 404 5.19 -40.20 4.76
CA PRO A 404 5.81 -38.89 4.55
C PRO A 404 6.82 -38.90 3.39
#